data_cc4c11a58a3c32fd22e9abe5a3d08343
#
_entry.id   cc4c11a58a3c32fd22e9abe5a3d08343
#
_cell.length_a   1.000
_cell.length_b   1.000
_cell.length_c   1.000
_cell.angle_alpha   90.00
_cell.angle_beta   90.00
_cell.angle_gamma   90.00
#
_symmetry.space_group_name_H-M   'P 1'
#
loop_
_entity.id
_entity.type
_entity.pdbx_description
1 polymer ?
#
loop_
_entity_poly.entity_id
_entity_poly.type
_entity_poly.pdbx_seq_one_letter_code
_entity_poly.pdbx_strand_id
1 'polypeptide(L)'
;TRFNQRFPLTPQQVTSDPWFDNGKVLSADFGPSKLKPSFSYFKADLTAAYSAKMTNYTRGFCFLNLERADVPAVIILTDDMTTADPGFKKFWQINTLNKPEGLNGELVLKNELAGLVGKTHVNMLVPSAAERSMEVLSGDNANSTFEQQYKIVSPKAEAKAHRILVSPKNARKQDRFLTVFQMTEGDAKPLPLDFKEIEGRYQIMLADRLVSMNSGSDFIQSAFTIDAQGKNTYEFVLLGMKPGFWNVKSADGKVDFNFNVIPGKNTICFKAEGGKYSVTPTRSYRAGDLK
;
A
#
# COMPACT_ATOMS: atom_id res chain seq x y z
N THR A 1 3.52 21.80 21.51
CA THR A 1 3.23 20.78 20.50
C THR A 1 3.30 19.43 21.19
N ARG A 2 2.20 18.70 21.27
CA ARG A 2 2.19 17.37 21.90
C ARG A 2 2.57 16.36 20.83
N PHE A 3 3.68 15.67 21.01
CA PHE A 3 4.18 14.65 20.09
C PHE A 3 3.67 13.25 20.43
N ASN A 4 3.01 13.06 21.57
CA ASN A 4 2.54 11.76 22.03
C ASN A 4 1.05 11.62 21.81
N GLN A 5 0.62 10.51 21.25
CA GLN A 5 -0.77 10.10 21.27
C GLN A 5 -1.22 9.90 22.72
N ARG A 6 -2.42 10.35 23.04
CA ARG A 6 -3.03 10.05 24.35
C ARG A 6 -3.40 8.58 24.39
N PHE A 7 -3.22 7.97 25.54
CA PHE A 7 -3.78 6.66 25.81
C PHE A 7 -5.19 6.83 26.40
N PRO A 8 -6.22 6.17 25.84
CA PRO A 8 -7.53 6.19 26.42
C PRO A 8 -7.51 5.42 27.75
N LEU A 9 -8.14 5.95 28.78
CA LEU A 9 -8.27 5.29 30.09
C LEU A 9 -9.45 4.31 30.10
N THR A 10 -10.43 4.52 29.23
CA THR A 10 -11.61 3.65 29.10
C THR A 10 -11.99 3.45 27.63
N PRO A 11 -12.67 2.34 27.27
CA PRO A 11 -13.19 2.14 25.91
C PRO A 11 -14.15 3.26 25.45
N GLN A 12 -14.91 3.85 26.39
CA GLN A 12 -15.85 4.94 26.10
C GLN A 12 -15.13 6.20 25.62
N GLN A 13 -13.94 6.49 26.14
CA GLN A 13 -13.15 7.64 25.66
C GLN A 13 -12.77 7.52 24.19
N VAL A 14 -12.51 6.30 23.69
CA VAL A 14 -12.15 6.09 22.28
C VAL A 14 -13.29 6.52 21.35
N THR A 15 -14.53 6.35 21.78
CA THR A 15 -15.71 6.65 20.95
C THR A 15 -16.31 8.04 21.21
N SER A 16 -16.06 8.64 22.37
CA SER A 16 -16.68 9.90 22.76
C SER A 16 -15.74 11.12 22.69
N ASP A 17 -14.44 10.93 22.77
CA ASP A 17 -13.46 12.02 22.67
C ASP A 17 -12.93 12.12 21.24
N PRO A 18 -13.22 13.23 20.51
CA PRO A 18 -12.73 13.44 19.12
C PRO A 18 -11.20 13.38 18.97
N TRP A 19 -10.46 13.48 20.08
CA TRP A 19 -9.01 13.31 20.05
C TRP A 19 -8.58 11.90 19.58
N PHE A 20 -9.44 10.90 19.75
CA PHE A 20 -9.17 9.53 19.34
C PHE A 20 -9.73 9.20 17.94
N ASP A 21 -10.43 10.14 17.30
CA ASP A 21 -10.86 10.01 15.90
C ASP A 21 -9.66 10.31 14.97
N ASN A 22 -8.72 9.38 14.96
CA ASN A 22 -7.43 9.55 14.30
C ASN A 22 -7.39 8.98 12.87
N GLY A 23 -8.48 8.47 12.36
CA GLY A 23 -8.52 7.94 11.01
C GLY A 23 -9.91 7.52 10.56
N LYS A 24 -10.13 7.57 9.26
CA LYS A 24 -11.38 7.17 8.62
C LYS A 24 -11.10 6.05 7.62
N VAL A 25 -11.80 4.94 7.76
CA VAL A 25 -11.79 3.87 6.76
C VAL A 25 -12.53 4.36 5.52
N LEU A 26 -11.85 4.36 4.38
CA LEU A 26 -12.41 4.74 3.08
C LEU A 26 -12.84 3.51 2.28
N SER A 27 -12.10 2.41 2.40
CA SER A 27 -12.39 1.14 1.74
C SER A 27 -11.87 -0.01 2.55
N ALA A 28 -12.65 -1.10 2.56
CA ALA A 28 -12.23 -2.41 3.08
C ALA A 28 -12.94 -3.50 2.26
N ASP A 29 -12.17 -4.34 1.59
CA ASP A 29 -12.71 -5.47 0.82
C ASP A 29 -11.72 -6.64 0.77
N PHE A 30 -12.22 -7.79 0.45
CA PHE A 30 -11.44 -9.00 0.19
C PHE A 30 -12.24 -9.92 -0.72
N GLY A 31 -11.54 -10.72 -1.51
CA GLY A 31 -12.24 -11.62 -2.42
C GLY A 31 -11.34 -12.38 -3.39
N PRO A 32 -11.92 -12.96 -4.43
CA PRO A 32 -13.36 -13.10 -4.68
C PRO A 32 -14.03 -14.09 -3.70
N SER A 33 -13.29 -15.05 -3.16
CA SER A 33 -13.78 -16.00 -2.17
C SER A 33 -13.71 -15.44 -0.75
N LYS A 34 -14.76 -15.60 0.05
CA LYS A 34 -14.75 -15.21 1.47
C LYS A 34 -13.91 -16.16 2.33
N LEU A 35 -13.84 -17.44 1.96
CA LEU A 35 -13.08 -18.44 2.73
C LEU A 35 -11.59 -18.46 2.38
N LYS A 36 -11.26 -18.14 1.14
CA LYS A 36 -9.89 -18.14 0.63
C LYS A 36 -9.71 -16.95 -0.31
N PRO A 37 -9.59 -15.75 0.25
CA PRO A 37 -9.44 -14.55 -0.59
C PRO A 37 -8.08 -14.55 -1.28
N SER A 38 -8.06 -14.20 -2.56
CA SER A 38 -6.84 -13.97 -3.32
C SER A 38 -6.26 -12.59 -3.07
N PHE A 39 -7.08 -11.64 -2.62
CA PHE A 39 -6.66 -10.32 -2.19
C PHE A 39 -7.44 -9.84 -0.95
N SER A 40 -6.81 -8.94 -0.21
CA SER A 40 -7.47 -8.10 0.79
C SER A 40 -7.02 -6.66 0.58
N TYR A 41 -7.96 -5.73 0.62
CA TYR A 41 -7.71 -4.31 0.40
C TYR A 41 -8.25 -3.47 1.53
N PHE A 42 -7.44 -2.50 1.94
CA PHE A 42 -7.81 -1.51 2.94
C PHE A 42 -7.27 -0.14 2.52
N LYS A 43 -8.10 0.90 2.60
CA LYS A 43 -7.69 2.29 2.41
C LYS A 43 -8.25 3.14 3.53
N ALA A 44 -7.41 4.00 4.10
CA ALA A 44 -7.80 4.90 5.18
C ALA A 44 -7.29 6.31 4.94
N ASP A 45 -8.08 7.30 5.39
CA ASP A 45 -7.64 8.66 5.62
C ASP A 45 -7.08 8.75 7.04
N LEU A 46 -5.83 9.11 7.16
CA LEU A 46 -5.06 9.22 8.40
C LEU A 46 -4.72 10.68 8.74
N THR A 47 -5.30 11.65 8.04
CA THR A 47 -4.97 13.07 8.20
C THR A 47 -5.14 13.53 9.65
N ALA A 48 -6.22 13.10 10.31
CA ALA A 48 -6.52 13.47 11.70
C ALA A 48 -5.53 12.90 12.73
N ALA A 49 -4.76 11.86 12.37
CA ALA A 49 -3.70 11.31 13.24
C ALA A 49 -2.47 12.21 13.36
N TYR A 50 -2.38 13.23 12.53
CA TYR A 50 -1.24 14.15 12.45
C TYR A 50 -1.66 15.57 12.89
N SER A 51 -0.64 16.40 13.19
CA SER A 51 -0.89 17.80 13.52
C SER A 51 -1.32 18.59 12.26
N ALA A 52 -1.68 19.87 12.45
CA ALA A 52 -2.02 20.81 11.36
C ALA A 52 -0.90 20.96 10.28
N LYS A 53 0.25 20.35 10.46
CA LYS A 53 1.29 20.24 9.43
C LYS A 53 0.88 19.33 8.28
N MET A 54 0.00 18.36 8.50
CA MET A 54 -0.53 17.45 7.50
C MET A 54 -1.93 17.91 7.07
N THR A 55 -2.12 18.12 5.78
CA THR A 55 -3.41 18.54 5.21
C THR A 55 -4.14 17.42 4.47
N ASN A 56 -3.40 16.39 4.07
CA ASN A 56 -3.96 15.14 3.55
C ASN A 56 -2.98 14.00 3.79
N TYR A 57 -3.48 12.88 4.26
CA TYR A 57 -2.73 11.64 4.32
C TYR A 57 -3.66 10.44 4.12
N THR A 58 -3.53 9.77 3.00
CA THR A 58 -4.21 8.50 2.76
C THR A 58 -3.20 7.37 2.64
N ARG A 59 -3.53 6.24 3.24
CA ARG A 59 -2.77 4.99 3.12
C ARG A 59 -3.64 3.90 2.54
N GLY A 60 -3.14 3.23 1.50
CA GLY A 60 -3.71 2.02 0.93
C GLY A 60 -2.85 0.82 1.24
N PHE A 61 -3.47 -0.30 1.53
CA PHE A 61 -2.81 -1.58 1.79
C PHE A 61 -3.53 -2.66 0.99
N CYS A 62 -2.81 -3.35 0.11
CA CYS A 62 -3.32 -4.49 -0.62
C CYS A 62 -2.44 -5.71 -0.31
N PHE A 63 -3.03 -6.74 0.25
CA PHE A 63 -2.42 -8.05 0.43
C PHE A 63 -2.87 -8.96 -0.71
N LEU A 64 -1.93 -9.63 -1.36
CA LEU A 64 -2.17 -10.65 -2.38
C LEU A 64 -1.75 -12.01 -1.82
N ASN A 65 -2.67 -12.95 -1.80
CA ASN A 65 -2.39 -14.35 -1.56
C ASN A 65 -2.10 -15.02 -2.92
N LEU A 66 -0.84 -15.33 -3.19
CA LEU A 66 -0.44 -15.92 -4.47
C LEU A 66 -0.61 -17.44 -4.50
N GLU A 67 -0.79 -18.08 -3.35
CA GLU A 67 -0.87 -19.54 -3.21
C GLU A 67 0.35 -20.29 -3.81
N ARG A 68 1.52 -19.66 -3.78
CA ARG A 68 2.78 -20.20 -4.30
C ARG A 68 3.67 -20.62 -3.14
N ALA A 69 4.46 -21.67 -3.35
CA ALA A 69 5.42 -22.13 -2.34
C ALA A 69 6.66 -21.23 -2.27
N ASP A 70 7.05 -20.60 -3.39
CA ASP A 70 8.24 -19.73 -3.45
C ASP A 70 7.96 -18.31 -2.93
N VAL A 71 6.84 -17.73 -3.33
CA VAL A 71 6.37 -16.40 -2.89
C VAL A 71 4.90 -16.50 -2.51
N PRO A 72 4.58 -16.92 -1.28
CA PRO A 72 3.19 -17.13 -0.87
C PRO A 72 2.37 -15.84 -0.80
N ALA A 73 3.01 -14.71 -0.50
CA ALA A 73 2.30 -13.48 -0.22
C ALA A 73 3.05 -12.24 -0.73
N VAL A 74 2.25 -11.23 -1.13
CA VAL A 74 2.74 -9.91 -1.51
C VAL A 74 1.91 -8.84 -0.80
N ILE A 75 2.57 -7.78 -0.32
CA ILE A 75 1.90 -6.58 0.18
C ILE A 75 2.26 -5.41 -0.74
N ILE A 76 1.26 -4.66 -1.16
CA ILE A 76 1.40 -3.38 -1.86
C ILE A 76 0.92 -2.29 -0.93
N LEU A 77 1.81 -1.38 -0.55
CA LEU A 77 1.54 -0.27 0.34
C LEU A 77 1.65 1.04 -0.43
N THR A 78 0.63 1.88 -0.34
CA THR A 78 0.62 3.22 -0.93
C THR A 78 0.40 4.27 0.13
N ASP A 79 1.10 5.39 0.00
CA ASP A 79 0.88 6.60 0.80
C ASP A 79 0.77 7.81 -0.14
N ASP A 80 -0.22 8.66 0.08
CA ASP A 80 -0.34 9.97 -0.53
C ASP A 80 -0.45 11.02 0.58
N MET A 81 0.58 11.86 0.68
CA MET A 81 0.74 12.79 1.79
C MET A 81 0.89 14.23 1.26
N THR A 82 0.09 15.15 1.79
CA THR A 82 0.21 16.59 1.53
C THR A 82 0.41 17.33 2.84
N THR A 83 1.46 18.14 2.90
CA THR A 83 1.78 18.99 4.06
C THR A 83 1.40 20.44 3.80
N ALA A 84 1.15 21.21 4.85
CA ALA A 84 0.85 22.64 4.77
C ALA A 84 2.01 23.44 4.19
N ASP A 85 3.25 23.03 4.45
CA ASP A 85 4.48 23.66 3.98
C ASP A 85 5.38 22.64 3.29
N PRO A 86 6.01 22.95 2.12
CA PRO A 86 6.90 22.05 1.42
C PRO A 86 8.16 21.71 2.23
N GLY A 87 8.57 22.54 3.18
CA GLY A 87 9.72 22.32 4.06
C GLY A 87 9.48 21.25 5.14
N PHE A 88 8.21 20.82 5.35
CA PHE A 88 7.94 19.72 6.27
C PHE A 88 8.35 18.38 5.64
N LYS A 89 9.45 17.81 6.16
CA LYS A 89 9.96 16.51 5.69
C LYS A 89 8.96 15.40 5.93
N LYS A 90 8.80 14.54 4.93
CA LYS A 90 7.98 13.33 4.99
C LYS A 90 8.89 12.11 4.95
N PHE A 91 8.60 11.13 5.81
CA PHE A 91 9.36 9.91 5.90
C PHE A 91 8.45 8.70 5.78
N TRP A 92 8.79 7.80 4.89
CA TRP A 92 8.36 6.42 4.98
C TRP A 92 9.33 5.68 5.89
N GLN A 93 8.82 4.87 6.80
CA GLN A 93 9.64 4.24 7.83
C GLN A 93 9.23 2.79 8.06
N ILE A 94 10.23 1.92 8.25
CA ILE A 94 10.05 0.57 8.75
C ILE A 94 11.15 0.23 9.76
N ASN A 95 10.78 -0.48 10.82
CA ASN A 95 11.72 -1.00 11.81
C ASN A 95 11.91 -2.50 11.57
N THR A 96 13.15 -2.97 11.73
CA THR A 96 13.53 -4.36 11.52
C THR A 96 14.43 -4.85 12.66
N LEU A 97 14.27 -6.10 13.06
CA LEU A 97 15.11 -6.70 14.10
C LEU A 97 16.55 -6.86 13.60
N ASN A 98 16.72 -7.41 12.43
CA ASN A 98 18.02 -7.63 11.80
C ASN A 98 18.34 -6.48 10.83
N LYS A 99 19.65 -6.23 10.65
CA LYS A 99 20.12 -5.24 9.70
C LYS A 99 19.65 -5.60 8.28
N PRO A 100 18.98 -4.68 7.56
CA PRO A 100 18.57 -4.96 6.19
C PRO A 100 19.80 -5.16 5.28
N GLU A 101 19.66 -6.05 4.31
CA GLU A 101 20.62 -6.24 3.22
C GLU A 101 20.15 -5.42 2.00
N GLY A 102 21.10 -5.00 1.15
CA GLY A 102 20.82 -4.16 -0.02
C GLY A 102 20.59 -2.70 0.34
N LEU A 103 20.78 -1.83 -0.64
CA LEU A 103 20.55 -0.37 -0.52
C LEU A 103 20.12 0.17 -1.88
N ASN A 104 19.22 1.16 -1.89
CA ASN A 104 18.81 1.97 -3.06
C ASN A 104 18.03 1.29 -4.20
N GLY A 105 17.72 0.02 -4.11
CA GLY A 105 16.89 -0.66 -5.09
C GLY A 105 15.92 -1.58 -4.38
N GLU A 106 16.41 -2.72 -4.03
CA GLU A 106 15.71 -3.72 -3.25
C GLU A 106 16.36 -3.85 -1.87
N LEU A 107 15.54 -3.79 -0.83
CA LEU A 107 15.96 -4.14 0.53
C LEU A 107 15.51 -5.57 0.82
N VAL A 108 16.36 -6.35 1.46
CA VAL A 108 16.01 -7.67 1.96
C VAL A 108 16.01 -7.65 3.48
N LEU A 109 14.85 -7.90 4.05
CA LEU A 109 14.65 -8.06 5.48
C LEU A 109 14.65 -9.56 5.76
N LYS A 110 15.68 -10.04 6.44
CA LYS A 110 15.83 -11.46 6.77
C LYS A 110 15.51 -11.68 8.24
N ASN A 111 14.77 -12.72 8.54
CA ASN A 111 14.57 -13.21 9.89
C ASN A 111 14.78 -14.73 9.91
N GLU A 112 15.33 -15.21 11.02
CA GLU A 112 15.57 -16.63 11.27
C GLU A 112 14.99 -17.00 12.63
N LEU A 113 14.11 -17.99 12.64
CA LEU A 113 13.49 -18.49 13.86
C LEU A 113 13.41 -20.01 13.79
N ALA A 114 13.97 -20.69 14.79
CA ALA A 114 13.93 -22.16 14.91
C ALA A 114 14.44 -22.90 13.64
N GLY A 115 15.48 -22.36 12.99
CA GLY A 115 16.04 -22.93 11.76
C GLY A 115 15.28 -22.62 10.49
N LEU A 116 14.16 -21.90 10.59
CA LEU A 116 13.40 -21.41 9.41
C LEU A 116 13.87 -20.00 9.05
N VAL A 117 14.13 -19.79 7.77
CA VAL A 117 14.57 -18.50 7.24
C VAL A 117 13.45 -17.90 6.40
N GLY A 118 12.91 -16.77 6.88
CA GLY A 118 11.98 -15.95 6.14
C GLY A 118 12.68 -14.70 5.60
N LYS A 119 12.36 -14.30 4.37
CA LYS A 119 12.85 -13.07 3.75
C LYS A 119 11.68 -12.23 3.27
N THR A 120 11.82 -10.92 3.38
CA THR A 120 10.91 -9.97 2.76
C THR A 120 11.73 -9.07 1.83
N HIS A 121 11.46 -9.19 0.54
CA HIS A 121 12.04 -8.33 -0.49
C HIS A 121 11.18 -7.08 -0.61
N VAL A 122 11.79 -5.92 -0.35
CA VAL A 122 11.09 -4.62 -0.30
C VAL A 122 11.53 -3.79 -1.49
N ASN A 123 10.64 -3.63 -2.46
CA ASN A 123 10.84 -2.77 -3.62
C ASN A 123 10.07 -1.46 -3.42
N MET A 124 10.77 -0.36 -3.18
CA MET A 124 10.17 0.96 -3.19
C MET A 124 10.16 1.49 -4.62
N LEU A 125 8.97 1.61 -5.21
CA LEU A 125 8.78 2.02 -6.60
C LEU A 125 8.63 3.54 -6.72
N VAL A 126 7.97 4.18 -5.74
CA VAL A 126 7.77 5.63 -5.68
C VAL A 126 8.13 6.11 -4.26
N PRO A 127 8.94 7.16 -4.11
CA PRO A 127 9.72 7.85 -5.15
C PRO A 127 10.76 6.92 -5.77
N SER A 128 11.19 7.22 -7.00
CA SER A 128 12.27 6.48 -7.67
C SER A 128 13.58 6.56 -6.87
N ALA A 129 14.52 5.65 -7.09
CA ALA A 129 15.82 5.65 -6.41
C ALA A 129 16.59 6.96 -6.61
N ALA A 130 16.41 7.63 -7.77
CA ALA A 130 17.02 8.92 -8.06
C ALA A 130 16.41 10.08 -7.23
N GLU A 131 15.13 9.97 -6.88
CA GLU A 131 14.35 11.03 -6.22
C GLU A 131 14.25 10.87 -4.70
N ARG A 132 14.76 9.77 -4.12
CA ARG A 132 14.71 9.52 -2.68
C ARG A 132 16.08 9.45 -2.03
N SER A 133 16.14 9.76 -0.75
CA SER A 133 17.21 9.42 0.18
C SER A 133 16.76 8.24 1.03
N MET A 134 17.67 7.32 1.29
CA MET A 134 17.43 6.16 2.17
C MET A 134 18.54 6.11 3.22
N GLU A 135 18.14 5.95 4.47
CA GLU A 135 19.03 5.89 5.62
C GLU A 135 18.67 4.67 6.47
N VAL A 136 19.69 3.94 6.93
CA VAL A 136 19.53 2.86 7.89
C VAL A 136 20.18 3.26 9.20
N LEU A 137 19.38 3.54 10.20
CA LEU A 137 19.80 3.84 11.55
C LEU A 137 19.88 2.55 12.36
N SER A 138 20.95 2.35 13.11
CA SER A 138 21.22 1.13 13.85
C SER A 138 21.67 1.41 15.28
N GLY A 139 21.43 0.48 16.19
CA GLY A 139 21.80 0.62 17.61
C GLY A 139 21.12 1.82 18.25
N ASP A 140 21.85 2.60 19.01
CA ASP A 140 21.30 3.78 19.70
C ASP A 140 20.73 4.82 18.73
N ASN A 141 21.29 4.93 17.51
CA ASN A 141 20.80 5.84 16.49
C ASN A 141 19.43 5.46 15.93
N ALA A 142 19.02 4.19 15.99
CA ALA A 142 17.70 3.75 15.58
C ALA A 142 16.58 4.44 16.38
N ASN A 143 16.91 4.94 17.56
CA ASN A 143 15.98 5.62 18.48
C ASN A 143 16.19 7.13 18.55
N SER A 144 16.92 7.70 17.60
CA SER A 144 17.09 9.13 17.44
C SER A 144 15.92 9.72 16.65
N THR A 145 15.38 10.84 17.10
CA THR A 145 14.33 11.60 16.40
C THR A 145 14.56 13.08 16.63
N PHE A 146 14.48 13.88 15.56
CA PHE A 146 14.68 15.33 15.63
C PHE A 146 15.99 15.75 16.33
N GLU A 147 17.10 15.08 15.96
CA GLU A 147 18.42 15.29 16.56
C GLU A 147 18.53 14.93 18.06
N GLN A 148 17.47 14.37 18.62
CA GLN A 148 17.43 13.86 19.98
C GLN A 148 17.62 12.36 20.00
N GLN A 149 18.61 11.90 20.77
CA GLN A 149 18.84 10.47 20.99
C GLN A 149 18.13 10.02 22.28
N TYR A 150 17.27 9.01 22.13
CA TYR A 150 16.57 8.42 23.25
C TYR A 150 17.32 7.17 23.73
N LYS A 151 17.77 7.20 24.99
CA LYS A 151 18.45 6.06 25.59
C LYS A 151 17.48 4.90 25.79
N ILE A 152 17.84 3.75 25.21
CA ILE A 152 17.09 2.52 25.44
C ILE A 152 17.65 1.79 26.65
N VAL A 153 16.79 1.51 27.61
CA VAL A 153 17.15 0.81 28.86
C VAL A 153 16.75 -0.67 28.81
N SER A 154 16.05 -1.11 27.76
CA SER A 154 15.59 -2.49 27.63
C SER A 154 16.73 -3.44 27.27
N PRO A 155 16.84 -4.62 27.93
CA PRO A 155 17.81 -5.65 27.56
C PRO A 155 17.38 -6.47 26.32
N LYS A 156 16.15 -6.27 25.81
CA LYS A 156 15.63 -7.03 24.68
C LYS A 156 16.29 -6.62 23.38
N ALA A 157 16.62 -7.58 22.51
CA ALA A 157 17.25 -7.32 21.22
C ALA A 157 16.38 -6.41 20.33
N GLU A 158 15.05 -6.57 20.38
CA GLU A 158 14.08 -5.79 19.60
C GLU A 158 14.12 -4.30 19.93
N ALA A 159 14.57 -3.94 21.13
CA ALA A 159 14.73 -2.56 21.53
C ALA A 159 15.91 -1.86 20.84
N LYS A 160 16.86 -2.63 20.28
CA LYS A 160 18.02 -2.14 19.53
C LYS A 160 17.93 -2.49 18.04
N ALA A 161 16.75 -2.57 17.51
CA ALA A 161 16.48 -2.88 16.12
C ALA A 161 17.04 -1.80 15.16
N HIS A 162 16.90 -2.07 13.88
CA HIS A 162 17.28 -1.12 12.83
C HIS A 162 16.05 -0.35 12.37
N ARG A 163 16.23 0.90 12.00
CA ARG A 163 15.20 1.76 11.43
C ARG A 163 15.63 2.22 10.04
N ILE A 164 14.81 1.93 9.06
CA ILE A 164 14.99 2.40 7.69
C ILE A 164 14.11 3.63 7.52
N LEU A 165 14.71 4.74 7.12
CA LEU A 165 14.03 5.98 6.77
C LEU A 165 14.20 6.25 5.30
N VAL A 166 13.10 6.53 4.61
CA VAL A 166 13.11 6.96 3.22
C VAL A 166 12.40 8.29 3.11
N SER A 167 13.03 9.26 2.48
CA SER A 167 12.46 10.58 2.26
C SER A 167 12.69 11.05 0.82
N PRO A 168 11.79 11.87 0.26
CA PRO A 168 12.06 12.56 -1.00
C PRO A 168 13.28 13.48 -0.86
N LYS A 169 14.10 13.57 -1.90
CA LYS A 169 15.27 14.47 -1.93
C LYS A 169 14.86 15.94 -2.00
N ASN A 170 13.78 16.23 -2.70
CA ASN A 170 13.31 17.59 -2.93
C ASN A 170 12.13 17.92 -2.02
N ALA A 171 12.13 19.13 -1.46
CA ALA A 171 11.02 19.64 -0.68
C ALA A 171 9.80 19.87 -1.59
N ARG A 172 8.68 19.21 -1.28
CA ARG A 172 7.39 19.33 -1.99
C ARG A 172 6.25 19.35 -0.97
N LYS A 173 5.13 19.97 -1.31
CA LYS A 173 3.92 19.85 -0.48
C LYS A 173 3.37 18.43 -0.50
N GLN A 174 3.26 17.84 -1.69
CA GLN A 174 2.74 16.49 -1.88
C GLN A 174 3.86 15.52 -2.25
N ASP A 175 3.88 14.40 -1.56
CA ASP A 175 4.73 13.25 -1.88
C ASP A 175 3.93 11.96 -1.78
N ARG A 176 4.30 10.99 -2.60
CA ARG A 176 3.70 9.66 -2.65
C ARG A 176 4.76 8.61 -2.41
N PHE A 177 4.34 7.51 -1.76
CA PHE A 177 5.17 6.33 -1.63
C PHE A 177 4.39 5.13 -2.15
N LEU A 178 5.07 4.29 -2.89
CA LEU A 178 4.59 2.98 -3.33
C LEU A 178 5.67 1.96 -3.02
N THR A 179 5.32 0.99 -2.18
CA THR A 179 6.24 -0.06 -1.75
C THR A 179 5.59 -1.42 -1.96
N VAL A 180 6.33 -2.35 -2.54
CA VAL A 180 5.92 -3.74 -2.73
C VAL A 180 6.81 -4.63 -1.88
N PHE A 181 6.19 -5.46 -1.05
CA PHE A 181 6.84 -6.45 -0.21
C PHE A 181 6.51 -7.85 -0.74
N GLN A 182 7.51 -8.62 -1.09
CA GLN A 182 7.37 -10.02 -1.47
C GLN A 182 7.96 -10.90 -0.38
N MET A 183 7.15 -11.77 0.20
CA MET A 183 7.56 -12.71 1.24
C MET A 183 8.07 -13.99 0.58
N THR A 184 9.25 -14.44 0.98
CA THR A 184 9.87 -15.69 0.49
C THR A 184 10.42 -16.51 1.65
N GLU A 185 10.58 -17.81 1.43
CA GLU A 185 11.22 -18.71 2.38
C GLU A 185 12.56 -19.24 1.83
N GLY A 186 13.51 -19.45 2.73
CA GLY A 186 14.81 -20.04 2.40
C GLY A 186 15.55 -19.25 1.32
N ASP A 187 15.88 -19.93 0.22
CA ASP A 187 16.62 -19.37 -0.91
C ASP A 187 15.73 -18.95 -2.08
N ALA A 188 14.42 -18.98 -1.91
CA ALA A 188 13.50 -18.51 -2.92
C ALA A 188 13.78 -17.04 -3.27
N LYS A 189 13.66 -16.72 -4.58
CA LYS A 189 13.87 -15.37 -5.12
C LYS A 189 12.53 -14.65 -5.26
N PRO A 190 12.52 -13.32 -5.19
CA PRO A 190 11.32 -12.56 -5.49
C PRO A 190 10.93 -12.76 -6.96
N LEU A 191 9.63 -12.64 -7.22
CA LEU A 191 9.10 -12.70 -8.58
C LEU A 191 9.43 -11.42 -9.35
N PRO A 192 9.60 -11.50 -10.68
CA PRO A 192 9.70 -10.32 -11.52
C PRO A 192 8.48 -9.40 -11.30
N LEU A 193 8.75 -8.11 -11.19
CA LEU A 193 7.75 -7.08 -10.95
C LEU A 193 7.81 -6.07 -12.09
N ASP A 194 6.71 -5.90 -12.83
CA ASP A 194 6.53 -4.81 -13.78
C ASP A 194 5.66 -3.72 -13.17
N PHE A 195 6.15 -2.49 -13.22
CA PHE A 195 5.50 -1.31 -12.67
C PHE A 195 5.38 -0.21 -13.71
N LYS A 196 4.20 0.37 -13.81
CA LYS A 196 3.92 1.55 -14.64
C LYS A 196 3.08 2.55 -13.89
N GLU A 197 3.39 3.83 -14.04
CA GLU A 197 2.49 4.91 -13.70
C GLU A 197 1.88 5.47 -14.99
N ILE A 198 0.55 5.37 -15.12
CA ILE A 198 -0.19 5.72 -16.32
C ILE A 198 -1.38 6.59 -15.93
N GLU A 199 -1.42 7.84 -16.40
CA GLU A 199 -2.54 8.76 -16.20
C GLU A 199 -2.99 8.86 -14.73
N GLY A 200 -2.03 9.00 -13.81
CA GLY A 200 -2.28 9.11 -12.38
C GLY A 200 -2.70 7.80 -11.70
N ARG A 201 -2.43 6.65 -12.32
CA ARG A 201 -2.67 5.33 -11.76
C ARG A 201 -1.40 4.49 -11.72
N TYR A 202 -1.26 3.72 -10.67
CA TYR A 202 -0.26 2.66 -10.59
C TYR A 202 -0.82 1.39 -11.19
N GLN A 203 -0.04 0.75 -12.05
CA GLN A 203 -0.29 -0.59 -12.54
C GLN A 203 0.91 -1.46 -12.18
N ILE A 204 0.65 -2.55 -11.48
CA ILE A 204 1.66 -3.49 -10.98
C ILE A 204 1.30 -4.87 -11.53
N MET A 205 2.23 -5.47 -12.25
CA MET A 205 2.13 -6.87 -12.68
C MET A 205 3.15 -7.71 -11.93
N LEU A 206 2.69 -8.80 -11.34
CA LEU A 206 3.52 -9.74 -10.60
C LEU A 206 2.87 -11.12 -10.67
N ALA A 207 3.61 -12.13 -11.11
CA ALA A 207 3.08 -13.47 -11.38
C ALA A 207 1.85 -13.38 -12.32
N ASP A 208 0.73 -13.95 -11.90
CA ASP A 208 -0.55 -13.94 -12.57
C ASP A 208 -1.51 -12.86 -12.04
N ARG A 209 -1.00 -11.83 -11.39
CA ARG A 209 -1.77 -10.71 -10.85
C ARG A 209 -1.47 -9.41 -11.60
N LEU A 210 -2.53 -8.69 -11.96
CA LEU A 210 -2.45 -7.29 -12.35
C LEU A 210 -3.26 -6.46 -11.36
N VAL A 211 -2.56 -5.60 -10.61
CA VAL A 211 -3.18 -4.67 -9.66
C VAL A 211 -3.14 -3.27 -10.25
N SER A 212 -4.29 -2.59 -10.30
CA SER A 212 -4.38 -1.18 -10.71
C SER A 212 -5.06 -0.36 -9.63
N MET A 213 -4.47 0.80 -9.29
CA MET A 213 -4.99 1.70 -8.26
C MET A 213 -4.67 3.16 -8.59
N ASN A 214 -5.43 4.11 -8.04
CA ASN A 214 -5.09 5.53 -8.16
C ASN A 214 -3.76 5.82 -7.44
N SER A 215 -2.92 6.65 -8.03
CA SER A 215 -1.67 7.09 -7.40
C SER A 215 -1.90 8.12 -6.28
N GLY A 216 -3.06 8.76 -6.23
CA GLY A 216 -3.45 9.75 -5.23
C GLY A 216 -4.55 9.28 -4.27
N SER A 217 -5.06 10.23 -3.48
CA SER A 217 -6.07 9.97 -2.44
C SER A 217 -7.46 9.67 -3.02
N ASP A 218 -7.78 10.17 -4.21
CA ASP A 218 -9.10 10.06 -4.81
C ASP A 218 -9.45 8.65 -5.29
N PHE A 219 -10.74 8.39 -5.48
CA PHE A 219 -11.20 7.20 -6.19
C PHE A 219 -11.10 7.36 -7.70
N ILE A 220 -10.81 6.28 -8.41
CA ILE A 220 -10.87 6.23 -9.88
C ILE A 220 -12.31 6.42 -10.30
N GLN A 221 -12.60 7.46 -11.08
CA GLN A 221 -13.96 7.84 -11.50
C GLN A 221 -14.14 7.98 -13.00
N SER A 222 -13.05 8.04 -13.76
CA SER A 222 -13.05 8.17 -15.21
C SER A 222 -12.74 6.85 -15.89
N ALA A 223 -13.14 6.71 -17.14
CA ALA A 223 -12.77 5.57 -17.98
C ALA A 223 -11.26 5.50 -18.16
N PHE A 224 -10.73 4.28 -18.22
CA PHE A 224 -9.31 4.02 -18.44
C PHE A 224 -9.08 2.69 -19.13
N THR A 225 -7.84 2.45 -19.55
CA THR A 225 -7.40 1.16 -20.10
C THR A 225 -6.40 0.49 -19.18
N ILE A 226 -6.47 -0.85 -19.14
CA ILE A 226 -5.45 -1.72 -18.57
C ILE A 226 -4.93 -2.62 -19.68
N ASP A 227 -3.64 -2.96 -19.61
CA ASP A 227 -2.98 -3.79 -20.61
C ASP A 227 -2.11 -4.82 -19.90
N ALA A 228 -2.51 -6.08 -19.96
CA ALA A 228 -1.76 -7.22 -19.47
C ALA A 228 -1.13 -7.95 -20.68
N GLN A 229 0.18 -7.87 -20.78
CA GLN A 229 0.90 -8.46 -21.91
C GLN A 229 0.89 -9.99 -21.87
N GLY A 230 0.79 -10.62 -23.04
CA GLY A 230 0.86 -12.08 -23.17
C GLY A 230 -0.51 -12.75 -23.25
N LYS A 231 -0.50 -14.11 -23.25
CA LYS A 231 -1.71 -14.95 -23.36
C LYS A 231 -2.03 -15.73 -22.09
N ASN A 232 -1.32 -15.46 -21.00
CA ASN A 232 -1.59 -16.10 -19.74
C ASN A 232 -2.91 -15.57 -19.16
N THR A 233 -3.56 -16.36 -18.32
CA THR A 233 -4.69 -15.89 -17.52
C THR A 233 -4.16 -15.09 -16.34
N TYR A 234 -4.70 -13.88 -16.17
CA TYR A 234 -4.41 -12.99 -15.05
C TYR A 234 -5.65 -12.80 -14.19
N GLU A 235 -5.40 -12.58 -12.90
CA GLU A 235 -6.39 -12.02 -12.00
C GLU A 235 -6.16 -10.52 -11.91
N PHE A 236 -7.15 -9.76 -12.38
CA PHE A 236 -7.16 -8.30 -12.36
C PHE A 236 -7.81 -7.84 -11.06
N VAL A 237 -7.10 -7.01 -10.31
CA VAL A 237 -7.55 -6.43 -9.05
C VAL A 237 -7.49 -4.91 -9.17
N LEU A 238 -8.66 -4.28 -9.38
CA LEU A 238 -8.78 -2.84 -9.55
C LEU A 238 -9.24 -2.24 -8.22
N LEU A 239 -8.44 -1.38 -7.63
CA LEU A 239 -8.58 -0.87 -6.28
C LEU A 239 -8.88 0.63 -6.27
N GLY A 240 -9.68 1.07 -5.31
CA GLY A 240 -10.03 2.48 -5.17
C GLY A 240 -10.98 2.96 -6.29
N MET A 241 -11.86 2.11 -6.75
CA MET A 241 -12.88 2.44 -7.75
C MET A 241 -14.00 3.26 -7.12
N LYS A 242 -14.49 4.28 -7.81
CA LYS A 242 -15.67 5.04 -7.37
C LYS A 242 -16.90 4.14 -7.34
N PRO A 243 -17.72 4.18 -6.28
CA PRO A 243 -18.95 3.42 -6.20
C PRO A 243 -19.89 3.70 -7.38
N GLY A 244 -20.50 2.64 -7.92
CA GLY A 244 -21.38 2.71 -9.08
C GLY A 244 -21.24 1.48 -9.97
N PHE A 245 -21.77 1.57 -11.16
CA PHE A 245 -21.74 0.48 -12.14
C PHE A 245 -20.63 0.74 -13.15
N TRP A 246 -19.89 -0.32 -13.44
CA TRP A 246 -18.72 -0.28 -14.33
C TRP A 246 -18.81 -1.43 -15.34
N ASN A 247 -18.30 -1.17 -16.53
CA ASN A 247 -18.13 -2.19 -17.57
C ASN A 247 -16.64 -2.40 -17.84
N VAL A 248 -16.23 -3.64 -17.99
CA VAL A 248 -14.89 -4.06 -18.43
C VAL A 248 -15.03 -4.82 -19.72
N LYS A 249 -14.41 -4.31 -20.78
CA LYS A 249 -14.53 -4.89 -22.12
C LYS A 249 -13.16 -5.09 -22.76
N SER A 250 -12.91 -6.30 -23.30
CA SER A 250 -11.69 -6.57 -24.07
C SER A 250 -11.75 -5.92 -25.45
N ALA A 251 -10.58 -5.60 -26.00
CA ALA A 251 -10.47 -4.99 -27.34
C ALA A 251 -11.02 -5.89 -28.45
N ASP A 252 -10.95 -7.22 -28.28
CA ASP A 252 -11.46 -8.22 -29.22
C ASP A 252 -12.95 -8.57 -29.00
N GLY A 253 -13.58 -7.98 -27.96
CA GLY A 253 -14.99 -8.16 -27.64
C GLY A 253 -15.35 -9.49 -26.98
N LYS A 254 -14.40 -10.37 -26.70
CA LYS A 254 -14.66 -11.67 -26.04
C LYS A 254 -15.02 -11.54 -24.56
N VAL A 255 -14.53 -10.49 -23.90
CA VAL A 255 -14.84 -10.17 -22.52
C VAL A 255 -15.69 -8.92 -22.48
N ASP A 256 -16.85 -9.01 -21.82
CA ASP A 256 -17.78 -7.92 -21.59
C ASP A 256 -18.45 -8.13 -20.23
N PHE A 257 -17.82 -7.61 -19.17
CA PHE A 257 -18.26 -7.82 -17.78
C PHE A 257 -18.84 -6.54 -17.20
N ASN A 258 -19.93 -6.68 -16.47
CA ASN A 258 -20.53 -5.59 -15.71
C ASN A 258 -20.30 -5.81 -14.21
N PHE A 259 -19.84 -4.79 -13.54
CA PHE A 259 -19.55 -4.79 -12.12
C PHE A 259 -20.35 -3.74 -11.36
N ASN A 260 -20.75 -4.11 -10.16
CA ASN A 260 -21.34 -3.22 -9.19
C ASN A 260 -20.30 -2.93 -8.10
N VAL A 261 -19.70 -1.75 -8.13
CA VAL A 261 -18.71 -1.31 -7.13
C VAL A 261 -19.43 -0.76 -5.92
N ILE A 262 -19.45 -1.53 -4.84
CA ILE A 262 -20.16 -1.22 -3.61
C ILE A 262 -19.42 -0.16 -2.81
N PRO A 263 -20.12 0.87 -2.25
CA PRO A 263 -19.52 1.84 -1.34
C PRO A 263 -18.84 1.18 -0.15
N GLY A 264 -17.65 1.65 0.19
CA GLY A 264 -16.82 1.09 1.27
C GLY A 264 -16.00 -0.13 0.89
N LYS A 265 -16.32 -0.81 -0.23
CA LYS A 265 -15.48 -1.85 -0.83
C LYS A 265 -14.54 -1.28 -1.89
N ASN A 266 -15.09 -0.61 -2.89
CA ASN A 266 -14.36 0.14 -3.91
C ASN A 266 -13.40 -0.71 -4.75
N THR A 267 -13.77 -1.94 -5.09
CA THR A 267 -12.94 -2.90 -5.83
C THR A 267 -13.68 -3.52 -7.00
N ILE A 268 -12.91 -3.91 -8.02
CA ILE A 268 -13.32 -4.82 -9.09
C ILE A 268 -12.28 -5.94 -9.16
N CYS A 269 -12.72 -7.19 -9.19
CA CYS A 269 -11.84 -8.34 -9.36
C CYS A 269 -12.42 -9.28 -10.41
N PHE A 270 -11.59 -9.71 -11.38
CA PHE A 270 -11.99 -10.67 -12.40
C PHE A 270 -10.77 -11.44 -12.94
N LYS A 271 -11.03 -12.60 -13.56
CA LYS A 271 -10.00 -13.37 -14.27
C LYS A 271 -10.26 -13.30 -15.77
N ALA A 272 -9.21 -13.07 -16.53
CA ALA A 272 -9.25 -13.06 -17.99
C ALA A 272 -7.86 -13.32 -18.58
N GLU A 273 -7.78 -13.67 -19.86
CA GLU A 273 -6.52 -13.76 -20.59
C GLU A 273 -5.83 -12.39 -20.67
N GLY A 274 -4.52 -12.38 -20.89
CA GLY A 274 -3.79 -11.15 -21.15
C GLY A 274 -4.34 -10.45 -22.38
N GLY A 275 -4.33 -9.13 -22.35
CA GLY A 275 -4.89 -8.30 -23.38
C GLY A 275 -5.20 -6.89 -22.91
N LYS A 276 -5.74 -6.09 -23.82
CA LYS A 276 -6.14 -4.72 -23.54
C LYS A 276 -7.61 -4.66 -23.20
N TYR A 277 -7.92 -4.04 -22.07
CA TYR A 277 -9.28 -3.89 -21.55
C TYR A 277 -9.61 -2.42 -21.35
N SER A 278 -10.78 -1.99 -21.77
CA SER A 278 -11.40 -0.73 -21.38
C SER A 278 -12.20 -0.93 -20.10
N VAL A 279 -12.03 -0.03 -19.14
CA VAL A 279 -12.75 -0.01 -17.86
C VAL A 279 -13.53 1.31 -17.82
N THR A 280 -14.85 1.24 -17.88
CA THR A 280 -15.70 2.42 -18.13
C THR A 280 -16.80 2.51 -17.08
N PRO A 281 -16.99 3.67 -16.39
CA PRO A 281 -18.15 3.88 -15.54
C PRO A 281 -19.40 3.99 -16.42
N THR A 282 -20.45 3.24 -16.11
CA THR A 282 -21.69 3.23 -16.87
C THR A 282 -22.78 4.08 -16.22
N ARG A 283 -22.87 4.01 -14.87
CA ARG A 283 -23.81 4.85 -14.14
C ARG A 283 -23.45 4.93 -12.64
N SER A 284 -23.77 6.05 -12.01
CA SER A 284 -23.68 6.20 -10.56
C SER A 284 -24.84 5.52 -9.84
N TYR A 285 -24.71 5.28 -8.53
CA TYR A 285 -25.84 4.80 -7.71
C TYR A 285 -26.98 5.81 -7.69
N ARG A 286 -28.19 5.29 -7.64
CA ARG A 286 -29.45 6.02 -7.40
C ARG A 286 -30.02 5.63 -6.04
N ALA A 287 -30.93 6.45 -5.51
CA ALA A 287 -31.68 6.08 -4.32
C ALA A 287 -32.43 4.75 -4.58
N GLY A 288 -32.15 3.73 -3.75
CA GLY A 288 -32.71 2.38 -3.86
C GLY A 288 -31.79 1.31 -4.44
N ASP A 289 -30.68 1.65 -5.07
CA ASP A 289 -29.71 0.66 -5.61
C ASP A 289 -28.98 -0.14 -4.49
N LEU A 290 -28.99 0.35 -3.26
CA LEU A 290 -28.30 -0.23 -2.09
C LEU A 290 -29.24 -0.87 -1.06
N LYS A 291 -30.50 -1.17 -1.45
CA LYS A 291 -31.48 -1.84 -0.58
C LYS A 291 -31.28 -3.35 -0.57
#